data_0fc15b5a254d1f40480c3c266429f86d
#
_entry.id   0fc15b5a254d1f40480c3c266429f86d
#
_cell.length_a   1.000
_cell.length_b   1.000
_cell.length_c   1.000
_cell.angle_alpha   90.00
_cell.angle_beta   90.00
_cell.angle_gamma   90.00
#
_symmetry.space_group_name_H-M   'P 1'
#
loop_
_entity.id
_entity.type
_entity.pdbx_description
1 polymer ?
#
loop_
_entity_poly.entity_id
_entity_poly.type
_entity_poly.pdbx_seq_one_letter_code
_entity_poly.pdbx_strand_id
1 'polypeptide(L)'
;MNFKFFIKFIFCFFISIKLAFAEIVDVNNEQITELSNSNIPIVDVRRSSEWEQTGVIPNSILLTFFDEEGDYNYHQWYEKLRLEIDESKPIILICRSGKRSKIIAQIMNENFDHVIYNAKRGIISWIDEKLITVEPQIN
;
A
#
# COMPACT_ATOMS: atom_id res chain seq x y z
N MET A 1 -52.84 -21.80 -41.47
CA MET A 1 -51.78 -22.51 -40.78
C MET A 1 -50.73 -21.48 -40.36
N ASN A 2 -50.80 -21.02 -39.10
CA ASN A 2 -50.00 -19.88 -38.61
C ASN A 2 -48.73 -20.42 -37.96
N PHE A 3 -47.61 -20.20 -38.59
CA PHE A 3 -46.30 -20.52 -38.06
C PHE A 3 -45.83 -19.32 -37.24
N LYS A 4 -46.01 -19.37 -35.91
CA LYS A 4 -45.44 -18.38 -34.99
C LYS A 4 -44.00 -18.72 -34.74
N PHE A 5 -43.09 -17.95 -35.34
CA PHE A 5 -41.66 -17.97 -35.02
C PHE A 5 -41.45 -17.41 -33.62
N PHE A 6 -41.14 -18.27 -32.68
CA PHE A 6 -40.69 -17.90 -31.35
C PHE A 6 -39.18 -17.60 -31.41
N ILE A 7 -38.80 -16.34 -31.58
CA ILE A 7 -37.42 -15.91 -31.41
C ILE A 7 -37.16 -15.81 -29.90
N LYS A 8 -36.49 -16.81 -29.36
CA LYS A 8 -35.92 -16.73 -28.02
C LYS A 8 -34.73 -15.78 -28.03
N PHE A 9 -34.94 -14.56 -27.51
CA PHE A 9 -33.89 -13.63 -27.22
C PHE A 9 -33.08 -14.22 -26.05
N ILE A 10 -31.93 -14.84 -26.34
CA ILE A 10 -30.93 -15.22 -25.33
C ILE A 10 -30.20 -13.93 -24.98
N PHE A 11 -30.60 -13.31 -23.86
CA PHE A 11 -29.89 -12.21 -23.26
C PHE A 11 -28.62 -12.79 -22.62
N CYS A 12 -27.51 -12.82 -23.39
CA CYS A 12 -26.20 -13.15 -22.84
C CYS A 12 -25.81 -12.02 -21.86
N PHE A 13 -26.01 -12.27 -20.57
CA PHE A 13 -25.53 -11.43 -19.50
C PHE A 13 -24.01 -11.60 -19.43
N PHE A 14 -23.25 -10.77 -20.12
CA PHE A 14 -21.82 -10.70 -19.97
C PHE A 14 -21.53 -10.14 -18.56
N ILE A 15 -21.31 -11.05 -17.60
CA ILE A 15 -20.72 -10.68 -16.31
C ILE A 15 -19.28 -10.27 -16.61
N SER A 16 -19.05 -8.98 -16.71
CA SER A 16 -17.71 -8.41 -16.77
C SER A 16 -17.05 -8.64 -15.41
N ILE A 17 -16.27 -9.71 -15.29
CA ILE A 17 -15.42 -9.92 -14.12
C ILE A 17 -14.34 -8.84 -14.19
N LYS A 18 -14.53 -7.75 -13.44
CA LYS A 18 -13.46 -6.81 -13.19
C LYS A 18 -12.47 -7.53 -12.28
N LEU A 19 -11.32 -7.94 -12.82
CA LEU A 19 -10.16 -8.22 -11.99
C LEU A 19 -9.79 -6.88 -11.34
N ALA A 20 -10.10 -6.75 -10.06
CA ALA A 20 -9.69 -5.62 -9.25
C ALA A 20 -8.21 -5.81 -8.91
N PHE A 21 -7.34 -5.15 -9.66
CA PHE A 21 -5.97 -4.94 -9.24
C PHE A 21 -5.93 -3.72 -8.31
N ALA A 22 -5.10 -3.75 -7.29
CA ALA A 22 -4.88 -2.59 -6.45
C ALA A 22 -4.37 -1.43 -7.30
N GLU A 23 -4.96 -0.25 -7.14
CA GLU A 23 -4.45 0.96 -7.76
C GLU A 23 -3.23 1.45 -6.94
N ILE A 24 -2.11 1.72 -7.61
CA ILE A 24 -0.90 2.27 -6.99
C ILE A 24 -0.83 3.75 -7.35
N VAL A 25 -0.88 4.60 -6.33
CA VAL A 25 -0.88 6.06 -6.49
C VAL A 25 0.33 6.67 -5.80
N ASP A 26 1.16 7.37 -6.56
CA ASP A 26 2.27 8.14 -6.00
C ASP A 26 1.73 9.40 -5.31
N VAL A 27 2.16 9.64 -4.07
CA VAL A 27 1.72 10.79 -3.26
C VAL A 27 2.90 11.59 -2.72
N ASN A 28 2.69 12.89 -2.57
CA ASN A 28 3.63 13.82 -1.94
C ASN A 28 3.37 13.95 -0.42
N ASN A 29 4.19 14.73 0.29
CA ASN A 29 4.11 14.87 1.74
C ASN A 29 2.82 15.53 2.23
N GLU A 30 2.27 16.48 1.49
CA GLU A 30 0.98 17.10 1.80
C GLU A 30 -0.15 16.06 1.74
N GLN A 31 -0.19 15.27 0.66
CA GLN A 31 -1.15 14.19 0.49
C GLN A 31 -0.99 13.09 1.56
N ILE A 32 0.25 12.73 1.93
CA ILE A 32 0.51 11.78 3.03
C ILE A 32 -0.10 12.30 4.33
N THR A 33 0.09 13.58 4.62
CA THR A 33 -0.46 14.22 5.82
C THR A 33 -1.99 14.19 5.82
N GLU A 34 -2.63 14.54 4.71
CA GLU A 34 -4.10 14.52 4.57
C GLU A 34 -4.67 13.11 4.72
N LEU A 35 -4.05 12.12 4.05
CA LEU A 35 -4.46 10.73 4.13
C LEU A 35 -4.32 10.17 5.54
N SER A 36 -3.19 10.45 6.20
CA SER A 36 -2.94 10.03 7.58
C SER A 36 -3.94 10.65 8.56
N ASN A 37 -4.29 11.93 8.38
CA ASN A 37 -5.32 12.61 9.17
C ASN A 37 -6.71 12.00 8.95
N SER A 38 -6.93 11.34 7.82
CA SER A 38 -8.13 10.58 7.49
C SER A 38 -8.06 9.11 7.94
N ASN A 39 -7.13 8.77 8.84
CA ASN A 39 -6.90 7.44 9.39
C ASN A 39 -6.43 6.38 8.36
N ILE A 40 -5.81 6.79 7.27
CA ILE A 40 -5.10 5.87 6.39
C ILE A 40 -3.73 5.56 7.01
N PRO A 41 -3.42 4.29 7.35
CA PRO A 41 -2.18 3.95 8.03
C PRO A 41 -0.96 4.11 7.12
N ILE A 42 0.15 4.58 7.73
CA ILE A 42 1.46 4.64 7.09
C ILE A 42 2.23 3.39 7.54
N VAL A 43 2.74 2.63 6.58
CA VAL A 43 3.60 1.47 6.81
C VAL A 43 5.01 1.82 6.37
N ASP A 44 5.91 1.94 7.33
CA ASP A 44 7.33 2.19 7.08
C ASP A 44 8.05 0.84 6.90
N VAL A 45 8.42 0.56 5.65
CA VAL A 45 8.98 -0.74 5.22
C VAL A 45 10.50 -0.80 5.30
N ARG A 46 11.13 0.25 5.84
CA ARG A 46 12.59 0.33 6.00
C ARG A 46 13.09 -0.65 7.07
N ARG A 47 14.40 -0.71 7.23
CA ARG A 47 15.06 -1.49 8.28
C ARG A 47 15.11 -0.72 9.60
N SER A 48 15.25 -1.43 10.72
CA SER A 48 15.33 -0.81 12.04
C SER A 48 16.49 0.18 12.16
N SER A 49 17.64 -0.13 11.57
CA SER A 49 18.80 0.77 11.55
C SER A 49 18.51 2.10 10.84
N GLU A 50 17.66 2.11 9.82
CA GLU A 50 17.22 3.32 9.13
C GLU A 50 16.24 4.14 10.00
N TRP A 51 15.33 3.48 10.71
CA TRP A 51 14.40 4.16 11.63
C TRP A 51 15.15 4.84 12.77
N GLU A 52 16.12 4.15 13.37
CA GLU A 52 16.97 4.70 14.45
C GLU A 52 17.79 5.90 13.97
N GLN A 53 18.27 5.87 12.73
CA GLN A 53 19.10 6.94 12.17
C GLN A 53 18.32 8.22 11.87
N THR A 54 17.09 8.12 11.40
CA THR A 54 16.34 9.27 10.88
C THR A 54 15.09 9.61 11.69
N GLY A 55 14.63 8.72 12.55
CA GLY A 55 13.27 8.74 13.07
C GLY A 55 12.25 8.25 12.05
N VAL A 56 11.01 8.27 12.42
CA VAL A 56 9.85 7.80 11.65
C VAL A 56 8.72 8.83 11.67
N ILE A 57 7.82 8.77 10.70
CA ILE A 57 6.60 9.58 10.74
C ILE A 57 5.75 9.13 11.95
N PRO A 58 5.20 10.03 12.75
CA PRO A 58 4.38 9.66 13.91
C PRO A 58 3.26 8.66 13.54
N ASN A 59 3.04 7.68 14.41
CA ASN A 59 2.03 6.63 14.27
C ASN A 59 2.24 5.68 13.08
N SER A 60 3.41 5.65 12.45
CA SER A 60 3.72 4.67 11.41
C SER A 60 3.79 3.26 11.99
N ILE A 61 3.27 2.31 11.23
CA ILE A 61 3.49 0.88 11.45
C ILE A 61 4.89 0.55 10.94
N LEU A 62 5.75 0.03 11.82
CA LEU A 62 7.14 -0.28 11.49
C LEU A 62 7.25 -1.76 11.12
N LEU A 63 7.39 -2.07 9.84
CA LEU A 63 7.40 -3.44 9.35
C LEU A 63 8.37 -3.61 8.18
N THR A 64 9.61 -3.97 8.49
CA THR A 64 10.68 -4.20 7.51
C THR A 64 10.28 -5.24 6.48
N PHE A 65 10.42 -4.90 5.19
CA PHE A 65 10.12 -5.82 4.09
C PHE A 65 11.37 -6.56 3.60
N PHE A 66 12.43 -5.84 3.23
CA PHE A 66 13.69 -6.42 2.78
C PHE A 66 14.68 -6.54 3.95
N ASP A 67 15.27 -7.71 4.11
CA ASP A 67 16.35 -7.93 5.08
C ASP A 67 17.68 -7.27 4.66
N GLU A 68 18.76 -7.51 5.42
CA GLU A 68 20.07 -6.91 5.17
C GLU A 68 20.69 -7.39 3.84
N GLU A 69 20.35 -8.60 3.40
CA GLU A 69 20.78 -9.21 2.16
C GLU A 69 19.92 -8.75 0.96
N GLY A 70 18.78 -8.09 1.22
CA GLY A 70 17.80 -7.68 0.22
C GLY A 70 16.78 -8.75 -0.10
N ASP A 71 16.73 -9.82 0.67
CA ASP A 71 15.75 -10.89 0.53
C ASP A 71 14.43 -10.53 1.23
N TYR A 72 13.35 -11.19 0.82
CA TYR A 72 12.05 -11.00 1.44
C TYR A 72 11.19 -12.26 1.39
N ASN A 73 10.27 -12.38 2.33
CA ASN A 73 9.19 -13.37 2.32
C ASN A 73 7.85 -12.63 2.36
N TYR A 74 7.24 -12.44 1.19
CA TYR A 74 5.99 -11.68 1.07
C TYR A 74 4.86 -12.27 1.93
N HIS A 75 4.67 -13.58 1.89
CA HIS A 75 3.59 -14.22 2.62
C HIS A 75 3.71 -13.98 4.14
N GLN A 76 4.91 -14.21 4.69
CA GLN A 76 5.15 -14.00 6.11
C GLN A 76 5.02 -12.52 6.50
N TRP A 77 5.50 -11.61 5.65
CA TRP A 77 5.39 -10.17 5.86
C TRP A 77 3.92 -9.72 5.83
N TYR A 78 3.15 -10.19 4.85
CA TYR A 78 1.74 -9.84 4.71
C TYR A 78 0.89 -10.36 5.87
N GLU A 79 1.16 -11.56 6.39
CA GLU A 79 0.50 -12.09 7.60
C GLU A 79 0.74 -11.20 8.83
N LYS A 80 1.90 -10.56 8.95
CA LYS A 80 2.16 -9.58 10.00
C LYS A 80 1.43 -8.27 9.75
N LEU A 81 1.45 -7.78 8.51
CA LEU A 81 0.80 -6.53 8.13
C LEU A 81 -0.70 -6.57 8.42
N ARG A 82 -1.38 -7.64 8.05
CA ARG A 82 -2.83 -7.78 8.23
C ARG A 82 -3.30 -7.78 9.68
N LEU A 83 -2.41 -8.01 10.64
CA LEU A 83 -2.71 -7.88 12.07
C LEU A 83 -2.75 -6.40 12.51
N GLU A 84 -2.14 -5.50 11.75
CA GLU A 84 -1.98 -4.09 12.08
C GLU A 84 -2.92 -3.18 11.28
N ILE A 85 -3.50 -3.67 10.18
CA ILE A 85 -4.33 -2.88 9.27
C ILE A 85 -5.73 -3.46 9.11
N ASP A 86 -6.64 -2.63 8.64
CA ASP A 86 -7.91 -3.08 8.08
C ASP A 86 -7.73 -3.34 6.57
N GLU A 87 -7.75 -4.60 6.16
CA GLU A 87 -7.53 -5.02 4.77
C GLU A 87 -8.62 -4.47 3.80
N SER A 88 -9.72 -3.92 4.33
CA SER A 88 -10.78 -3.28 3.54
C SER A 88 -10.52 -1.81 3.24
N LYS A 89 -9.36 -1.28 3.61
CA LYS A 89 -9.00 0.14 3.47
C LYS A 89 -7.66 0.32 2.77
N PRO A 90 -7.43 1.49 2.16
CA PRO A 90 -6.13 1.86 1.61
C PRO A 90 -5.02 1.90 2.66
N ILE A 91 -3.78 1.83 2.19
CA ILE A 91 -2.58 2.03 3.01
C ILE A 91 -1.59 2.96 2.31
N ILE A 92 -0.68 3.55 3.08
CA ILE A 92 0.46 4.32 2.57
C ILE A 92 1.71 3.52 2.85
N LEU A 93 2.52 3.26 1.83
CA LEU A 93 3.84 2.66 1.98
C LEU A 93 4.92 3.74 1.89
N ILE A 94 5.86 3.72 2.82
CA ILE A 94 7.01 4.62 2.82
C ILE A 94 8.31 3.85 2.98
N CYS A 95 9.31 4.20 2.18
CA CYS A 95 10.68 3.78 2.33
C CYS A 95 11.61 4.99 2.37
N ARG A 96 12.90 4.82 2.04
CA ARG A 96 13.85 5.92 2.05
C ARG A 96 13.56 6.93 0.94
N SER A 97 13.42 6.48 -0.31
CA SER A 97 13.34 7.33 -1.51
C SER A 97 12.13 7.08 -2.42
N GLY A 98 11.24 6.17 -2.02
CA GLY A 98 10.05 5.78 -2.80
C GLY A 98 10.26 4.59 -3.74
N LYS A 99 11.48 4.08 -3.90
CA LYS A 99 11.76 2.97 -4.83
C LYS A 99 11.35 1.61 -4.26
N ARG A 100 11.78 1.27 -3.04
CA ARG A 100 11.42 0.01 -2.38
C ARG A 100 9.91 -0.09 -2.15
N SER A 101 9.29 0.97 -1.65
CA SER A 101 7.85 1.02 -1.42
C SER A 101 7.05 0.84 -2.70
N LYS A 102 7.53 1.37 -3.85
CA LYS A 102 6.90 1.14 -5.15
C LYS A 102 6.97 -0.33 -5.57
N ILE A 103 8.10 -0.99 -5.38
CA ILE A 103 8.28 -2.42 -5.67
C ILE A 103 7.34 -3.25 -4.80
N ILE A 104 7.27 -2.95 -3.50
CA ILE A 104 6.38 -3.64 -2.56
C ILE A 104 4.91 -3.47 -2.96
N ALA A 105 4.50 -2.26 -3.34
CA ALA A 105 3.16 -2.00 -3.84
C ALA A 105 2.83 -2.87 -5.07
N GLN A 106 3.78 -3.04 -5.98
CA GLN A 106 3.62 -3.91 -7.16
C GLN A 106 3.50 -5.38 -6.77
N ILE A 107 4.28 -5.86 -5.79
CA ILE A 107 4.18 -7.24 -5.27
C ILE A 107 2.82 -7.45 -4.61
N MET A 108 2.33 -6.48 -3.84
CA MET A 108 1.03 -6.55 -3.16
C MET A 108 -0.16 -6.52 -4.11
N ASN A 109 -0.01 -5.94 -5.29
CA ASN A 109 -1.11 -5.62 -6.21
C ASN A 109 -2.00 -6.81 -6.56
N GLU A 110 -1.47 -8.03 -6.57
CA GLU A 110 -2.24 -9.25 -6.89
C GLU A 110 -3.12 -9.73 -5.73
N ASN A 111 -2.81 -9.32 -4.49
CA ASN A 111 -3.43 -9.84 -3.27
C ASN A 111 -4.09 -8.77 -2.40
N PHE A 112 -4.09 -7.52 -2.85
CA PHE A 112 -4.64 -6.38 -2.12
C PHE A 112 -5.58 -5.60 -3.03
N ASP A 113 -6.85 -5.48 -2.62
CA ASP A 113 -7.94 -4.95 -3.47
C ASP A 113 -8.14 -3.43 -3.35
N HIS A 114 -7.34 -2.76 -2.54
CA HIS A 114 -7.49 -1.34 -2.27
C HIS A 114 -6.32 -0.52 -2.79
N VAL A 115 -6.51 0.80 -2.83
CA VAL A 115 -5.46 1.73 -3.23
C VAL A 115 -4.24 1.59 -2.32
N ILE A 116 -3.06 1.47 -2.92
CA ILE A 116 -1.78 1.53 -2.24
C ILE A 116 -1.14 2.87 -2.61
N TYR A 117 -1.06 3.77 -1.64
CA TYR A 117 -0.35 5.02 -1.81
C TYR A 117 1.15 4.81 -1.62
N ASN A 118 1.94 5.20 -2.59
CA ASN A 118 3.39 5.17 -2.50
C ASN A 118 3.91 6.57 -2.17
N ALA A 119 4.61 6.72 -1.04
CA ALA A 119 5.33 7.94 -0.71
C ALA A 119 6.44 8.17 -1.74
N LYS A 120 6.16 8.92 -2.79
CA LYS A 120 6.96 9.02 -4.04
C LYS A 120 8.44 9.33 -3.80
N ARG A 121 8.75 10.17 -2.81
CA ARG A 121 10.11 10.58 -2.47
C ARG A 121 10.58 10.07 -1.10
N GLY A 122 9.78 9.23 -0.46
CA GLY A 122 10.09 8.57 0.80
C GLY A 122 10.35 9.52 1.96
N ILE A 123 10.99 8.98 3.01
CA ILE A 123 11.29 9.74 4.24
C ILE A 123 12.29 10.88 4.00
N ILE A 124 13.14 10.78 2.96
CA ILE A 124 14.11 11.83 2.65
C ILE A 124 13.40 13.15 2.40
N SER A 125 12.36 13.16 1.57
CA SER A 125 11.63 14.41 1.29
C SER A 125 10.88 14.92 2.53
N TRP A 126 10.39 14.04 3.38
CA TRP A 126 9.76 14.41 4.64
C TRP A 126 10.71 15.17 5.57
N ILE A 127 11.95 14.68 5.67
CA ILE A 127 13.02 15.29 6.46
C ILE A 127 13.48 16.60 5.83
N ASP A 128 13.65 16.64 4.51
CA ASP A 128 14.08 17.84 3.78
C ASP A 128 13.08 19.00 3.92
N GLU A 129 11.78 18.68 3.98
CA GLU A 129 10.71 19.65 4.26
C GLU A 129 10.55 19.96 5.74
N LYS A 130 11.42 19.43 6.61
CA LYS A 130 11.43 19.64 8.08
C LYS A 130 10.13 19.27 8.75
N LEU A 131 9.45 18.24 8.24
CA LEU A 131 8.27 17.69 8.85
C LEU A 131 8.63 16.82 10.06
N ILE A 132 7.69 16.66 10.98
CA ILE A 132 7.94 16.01 12.28
C ILE A 132 8.26 14.53 12.09
N THR A 133 9.36 14.08 12.71
CA THR A 133 9.68 12.68 12.95
C THR A 133 9.77 12.43 14.46
N VAL A 134 9.56 11.19 14.86
CA VAL A 134 9.67 10.72 16.24
C VAL A 134 10.61 9.52 16.32
N GLU A 135 11.11 9.23 17.52
CA GLU A 135 11.89 8.02 17.78
C GLU A 135 11.05 6.77 17.48
N PRO A 136 11.64 5.75 16.85
CA PRO A 136 10.91 4.52 16.56
C PRO A 136 10.58 3.76 17.85
N GLN A 137 9.36 3.28 17.96
CA GLN A 137 8.94 2.36 19.01
C GLN A 137 9.16 0.94 18.49
N ILE A 138 10.33 0.37 18.74
CA ILE A 138 10.69 -1.00 18.33
C ILE A 138 10.33 -1.94 19.48
N ASN A 139 9.30 -2.76 19.29
CA ASN A 139 8.87 -3.80 20.24
C ASN A 139 9.63 -5.11 20.02
#